data_5873f422de8e4c620ba07d695e24c1c0
#
_entry.id   5873f422de8e4c620ba07d695e24c1c0
#
_cell.length_a   1.000
_cell.length_b   1.000
_cell.length_c   1.000
_cell.angle_alpha   90.00
_cell.angle_beta   90.00
_cell.angle_gamma   90.00
#
_symmetry.space_group_name_H-M   'P 1'
#
loop_
_entity.id
_entity.type
_entity.pdbx_description
1 polymer ?
#
loop_
_entity_poly.entity_id
_entity_poly.type
_entity_poly.pdbx_seq_one_letter_code
_entity_poly.pdbx_strand_id
1 'polypeptide(L)'
;MAEHVAEFAVLGPWSLDTSRRFWEGFTPAALAGQPAGPGLRTVFCTEGDWRRAEAEVTQAGATARLAVQGDGDLEAAAAQACRFLSLDVDARGWPEVGRRDPVMGGAQARLPGLRPCGFHSPYEAASWTVLSQRLRISQAARLRTELIARYGQDGAFPAPRTLLGPGLGLPGRKGEYLRAVAEAALDGLLDGAALRALDPGQAIQRVQQVKGLGPFAAELVVLRGANAPDGLPGHEPQLDAEICEQYGPGHTLAEVSQAWRPYRTWAAVHLRALRQQRTGEIAGR
;
A
#
# COMPACT_ATOMS: atom_id res chain seq x y z
N MET A 1 26.93 -4.34 -6.45
CA MET A 1 25.52 -4.71 -6.30
C MET A 1 25.05 -5.33 -7.60
N ALA A 2 24.31 -6.42 -7.52
CA ALA A 2 23.66 -7.02 -8.69
C ALA A 2 22.47 -6.15 -9.14
N GLU A 3 22.12 -6.24 -10.42
CA GLU A 3 20.98 -5.53 -11.01
C GLU A 3 20.09 -6.51 -11.79
N HIS A 4 18.78 -6.36 -11.63
CA HIS A 4 17.76 -7.03 -12.42
C HIS A 4 16.94 -5.98 -13.15
N VAL A 5 16.82 -6.10 -14.47
CA VAL A 5 16.03 -5.19 -15.31
C VAL A 5 14.97 -5.98 -16.05
N ALA A 6 13.71 -5.52 -15.94
CA ALA A 6 12.59 -6.07 -16.68
C ALA A 6 11.84 -4.96 -17.42
N GLU A 7 11.41 -5.27 -18.66
CA GLU A 7 10.50 -4.44 -19.44
C GLU A 7 9.26 -5.25 -19.79
N PHE A 8 8.09 -4.69 -19.54
CA PHE A 8 6.82 -5.38 -19.81
C PHE A 8 5.69 -4.40 -20.10
N ALA A 9 4.71 -4.86 -20.86
CA ALA A 9 3.49 -4.13 -21.12
C ALA A 9 2.59 -4.17 -19.89
N VAL A 10 2.14 -3.00 -19.42
CA VAL A 10 1.18 -2.87 -18.33
C VAL A 10 -0.24 -3.00 -18.91
N LEU A 11 -1.00 -3.99 -18.43
CA LEU A 11 -2.32 -4.30 -18.98
C LEU A 11 -3.40 -3.34 -18.46
N GLY A 12 -3.95 -2.50 -19.33
CA GLY A 12 -4.98 -1.51 -19.04
C GLY A 12 -4.42 -0.12 -18.71
N PRO A 13 -5.29 0.82 -18.29
CA PRO A 13 -4.88 2.20 -18.03
C PRO A 13 -3.78 2.29 -16.96
N TRP A 14 -2.75 3.09 -17.25
CA TRP A 14 -1.66 3.35 -16.33
C TRP A 14 -0.99 4.69 -16.60
N SER A 15 -0.73 5.43 -15.53
CA SER A 15 0.10 6.63 -15.51
C SER A 15 1.01 6.58 -14.29
N LEU A 16 2.32 6.45 -14.52
CA LEU A 16 3.31 6.47 -13.45
C LEU A 16 3.29 7.81 -12.71
N ASP A 17 3.14 8.90 -13.43
CA ASP A 17 3.08 10.24 -12.84
C ASP A 17 1.87 10.41 -11.90
N THR A 18 0.67 9.94 -12.31
CA THR A 18 -0.51 9.98 -11.44
C THR A 18 -0.33 9.08 -10.21
N SER A 19 0.21 7.86 -10.41
CA SER A 19 0.48 6.92 -9.30
C SER A 19 1.55 7.47 -8.34
N ARG A 20 2.60 8.10 -8.87
CA ARG A 20 3.65 8.75 -8.08
C ARG A 20 3.09 9.89 -7.23
N ARG A 21 2.32 10.81 -7.82
CA ARG A 21 1.70 11.93 -7.08
C ARG A 21 0.78 11.43 -5.97
N PHE A 22 0.01 10.37 -6.24
CA PHE A 22 -0.80 9.72 -5.23
C PHE A 22 0.06 9.18 -4.09
N TRP A 23 1.14 8.45 -4.41
CA TRP A 23 2.04 7.87 -3.42
C TRP A 23 2.77 8.93 -2.59
N GLU A 24 3.30 9.99 -3.22
CA GLU A 24 3.93 11.13 -2.54
C GLU A 24 2.97 11.84 -1.57
N GLY A 25 1.68 11.88 -1.89
CA GLY A 25 0.61 12.38 -1.02
C GLY A 25 0.15 11.40 0.07
N PHE A 26 0.57 10.13 0.02
CA PHE A 26 0.22 9.11 0.97
C PHE A 26 1.29 9.04 2.07
N THR A 27 1.19 9.93 3.05
CA THR A 27 2.14 10.13 4.16
C THR A 27 2.74 8.85 4.78
N PRO A 28 1.99 7.75 5.00
CA PRO A 28 2.55 6.54 5.62
C PRO A 28 3.65 5.85 4.84
N ALA A 29 3.60 5.89 3.52
CA ALA A 29 4.52 5.17 2.65
C ALA A 29 5.51 6.08 1.91
N ALA A 30 5.23 7.39 1.83
CA ALA A 30 6.07 8.35 1.13
C ALA A 30 7.47 8.43 1.77
N LEU A 31 8.49 8.40 0.92
CA LEU A 31 9.86 8.69 1.32
C LEU A 31 10.11 10.18 1.16
N ALA A 32 10.62 10.83 2.19
CA ALA A 32 11.02 12.22 2.11
C ALA A 32 12.19 12.39 1.14
N GLY A 33 12.16 13.47 0.32
CA GLY A 33 13.31 13.83 -0.51
C GLY A 33 13.47 13.03 -1.79
N GLN A 34 12.38 12.54 -2.39
CA GLN A 34 12.43 11.91 -3.73
C GLN A 34 13.06 12.88 -4.75
N PRO A 35 14.05 12.42 -5.52
CA PRO A 35 14.64 13.26 -6.55
C PRO A 35 13.60 13.59 -7.64
N ALA A 36 13.60 14.83 -8.10
CA ALA A 36 12.81 15.23 -9.25
C ALA A 36 13.29 14.44 -10.48
N GLY A 37 12.36 13.73 -11.16
CA GLY A 37 12.71 12.93 -12.33
C GLY A 37 11.48 12.25 -12.94
N PRO A 38 11.62 11.69 -14.16
CA PRO A 38 10.51 11.03 -14.86
C PRO A 38 10.15 9.66 -14.28
N GLY A 39 10.97 9.10 -13.38
CA GLY A 39 10.78 7.80 -12.75
C GLY A 39 10.30 7.89 -11.31
N LEU A 40 9.91 6.75 -10.76
CA LEU A 40 9.67 6.55 -9.34
C LEU A 40 10.82 5.69 -8.79
N ARG A 41 11.53 6.22 -7.79
CA ARG A 41 12.55 5.48 -7.04
C ARG A 41 12.04 5.15 -5.65
N THR A 42 12.33 3.95 -5.19
CA THR A 42 11.92 3.51 -3.87
C THR A 42 12.92 2.50 -3.29
N VAL A 43 12.96 2.43 -1.96
CA VAL A 43 13.84 1.54 -1.20
C VAL A 43 13.00 0.75 -0.20
N PHE A 44 13.21 -0.56 -0.14
CA PHE A 44 12.47 -1.44 0.74
C PHE A 44 13.28 -2.69 1.12
N CYS A 45 12.78 -3.47 2.07
CA CYS A 45 13.26 -4.82 2.33
C CYS A 45 12.45 -5.83 1.51
N THR A 46 13.12 -6.73 0.78
CA THR A 46 12.49 -7.81 0.01
C THR A 46 11.86 -8.82 0.96
N GLU A 47 10.61 -9.21 0.73
CA GLU A 47 9.95 -10.29 1.47
C GLU A 47 10.72 -11.60 1.28
N GLY A 48 10.80 -12.40 2.33
CA GLY A 48 11.53 -13.67 2.35
C GLY A 48 12.94 -13.52 2.93
N ASP A 49 13.87 -12.90 2.23
CA ASP A 49 15.25 -12.72 2.69
C ASP A 49 15.48 -11.47 3.54
N TRP A 50 14.56 -10.53 3.48
CA TRP A 50 14.57 -9.26 4.20
C TRP A 50 15.81 -8.39 3.94
N ARG A 51 16.43 -8.56 2.77
CA ARG A 51 17.54 -7.72 2.31
C ARG A 51 17.02 -6.44 1.68
N ARG A 52 17.85 -5.40 1.76
CA ARG A 52 17.55 -4.11 1.13
C ARG A 52 17.58 -4.25 -0.39
N ALA A 53 16.54 -3.73 -1.02
CA ALA A 53 16.47 -3.53 -2.46
C ALA A 53 16.12 -2.06 -2.77
N GLU A 54 16.62 -1.59 -3.91
CA GLU A 54 16.25 -0.30 -4.50
C GLU A 54 15.64 -0.55 -5.87
N ALA A 55 14.48 0.04 -6.12
CA ALA A 55 13.77 -0.08 -7.38
C ALA A 55 13.58 1.27 -8.04
N GLU A 56 13.81 1.33 -9.35
CA GLU A 56 13.49 2.46 -10.21
C GLU A 56 12.52 2.00 -11.28
N VAL A 57 11.38 2.70 -11.40
CA VAL A 57 10.35 2.43 -12.40
C VAL A 57 10.23 3.63 -13.31
N THR A 58 10.24 3.38 -14.63
CA THR A 58 9.99 4.39 -15.65
C THR A 58 8.89 3.92 -16.59
N GLN A 59 8.26 4.86 -17.29
CA GLN A 59 7.16 4.60 -18.21
C GLN A 59 7.47 5.09 -19.60
N ALA A 60 7.22 4.23 -20.62
CA ALA A 60 7.22 4.60 -22.02
C ALA A 60 5.91 4.10 -22.67
N GLY A 61 4.94 5.00 -22.82
CA GLY A 61 3.58 4.61 -23.27
C GLY A 61 2.94 3.61 -22.29
N ALA A 62 2.58 2.43 -22.78
CA ALA A 62 2.03 1.34 -21.97
C ALA A 62 3.10 0.42 -21.36
N THR A 63 4.40 0.66 -21.64
CA THR A 63 5.49 -0.19 -21.19
C THR A 63 6.08 0.37 -19.88
N ALA A 64 6.25 -0.50 -18.89
CA ALA A 64 7.05 -0.26 -17.70
C ALA A 64 8.46 -0.81 -17.90
N ARG A 65 9.47 -0.03 -17.52
CA ARG A 65 10.82 -0.52 -17.27
C ARG A 65 11.07 -0.44 -15.76
N LEU A 66 11.37 -1.58 -15.19
CA LEU A 66 11.71 -1.74 -13.77
C LEU A 66 13.18 -2.18 -13.68
N ALA A 67 13.98 -1.40 -12.97
CA ALA A 67 15.34 -1.76 -12.59
C ALA A 67 15.39 -1.95 -11.06
N VAL A 68 15.90 -3.07 -10.60
CA VAL A 68 16.04 -3.39 -9.18
C VAL A 68 17.50 -3.70 -8.89
N GLN A 69 18.03 -3.11 -7.82
CA GLN A 69 19.41 -3.29 -7.36
C GLN A 69 19.41 -3.72 -5.89
N GLY A 70 20.33 -4.61 -5.54
CA GLY A 70 20.46 -5.11 -4.16
C GLY A 70 21.41 -6.31 -4.08
N ASP A 71 21.47 -6.91 -2.89
CA ASP A 71 22.30 -8.09 -2.61
C ASP A 71 21.47 -9.36 -2.34
N GLY A 72 20.13 -9.25 -2.42
CA GLY A 72 19.18 -10.32 -2.16
C GLY A 72 18.59 -10.94 -3.42
N ASP A 73 17.41 -11.53 -3.28
CA ASP A 73 16.62 -12.06 -4.39
C ASP A 73 15.98 -10.91 -5.19
N LEU A 74 16.64 -10.55 -6.30
CA LEU A 74 16.21 -9.43 -7.14
C LEU A 74 14.94 -9.73 -7.95
N GLU A 75 14.65 -11.00 -8.25
CA GLU A 75 13.42 -11.39 -8.92
C GLU A 75 12.22 -11.24 -7.97
N ALA A 76 12.34 -11.70 -6.73
CA ALA A 76 11.36 -11.47 -5.68
C ALA A 76 11.16 -9.97 -5.40
N ALA A 77 12.24 -9.19 -5.34
CA ALA A 77 12.18 -7.74 -5.17
C ALA A 77 11.47 -7.05 -6.35
N ALA A 78 11.70 -7.48 -7.58
CA ALA A 78 11.00 -6.97 -8.77
C ALA A 78 9.50 -7.30 -8.72
N ALA A 79 9.13 -8.52 -8.37
CA ALA A 79 7.73 -8.92 -8.19
C ALA A 79 7.05 -8.09 -7.08
N GLN A 80 7.75 -7.84 -5.97
CA GLN A 80 7.26 -6.99 -4.87
C GLN A 80 7.07 -5.53 -5.31
N ALA A 81 7.98 -4.96 -6.10
CA ALA A 81 7.85 -3.62 -6.65
C ALA A 81 6.67 -3.52 -7.63
N CYS A 82 6.45 -4.52 -8.48
CA CYS A 82 5.28 -4.61 -9.35
C CYS A 82 3.98 -4.65 -8.54
N ARG A 83 3.93 -5.46 -7.48
CA ARG A 83 2.78 -5.55 -6.57
C ARG A 83 2.53 -4.21 -5.86
N PHE A 84 3.58 -3.56 -5.35
CA PHE A 84 3.50 -2.25 -4.71
C PHE A 84 2.84 -1.20 -5.61
N LEU A 85 3.15 -1.19 -6.91
CA LEU A 85 2.62 -0.26 -7.91
C LEU A 85 1.36 -0.77 -8.62
N SER A 86 0.82 -1.94 -8.26
CA SER A 86 -0.28 -2.62 -8.97
C SER A 86 0.01 -2.86 -10.47
N LEU A 87 1.27 -3.02 -10.88
CA LEU A 87 1.63 -3.24 -12.28
C LEU A 87 1.37 -4.69 -12.73
N ASP A 88 1.26 -5.60 -11.78
CA ASP A 88 0.94 -7.01 -11.93
C ASP A 88 -0.56 -7.30 -12.04
N VAL A 89 -1.42 -6.27 -11.94
CA VAL A 89 -2.88 -6.40 -12.08
C VAL A 89 -3.29 -6.16 -13.52
N ASP A 90 -4.06 -7.10 -14.10
CA ASP A 90 -4.76 -6.87 -15.37
C ASP A 90 -5.92 -5.90 -15.15
N ALA A 91 -5.72 -4.65 -15.56
CA ALA A 91 -6.70 -3.58 -15.40
C ALA A 91 -7.42 -3.21 -16.72
N ARG A 92 -7.43 -4.08 -17.74
CA ARG A 92 -8.18 -3.84 -18.97
C ARG A 92 -9.68 -3.69 -18.71
N GLY A 93 -10.20 -4.34 -17.67
CA GLY A 93 -11.59 -4.20 -17.23
C GLY A 93 -11.88 -2.96 -16.36
N TRP A 94 -10.85 -2.23 -15.91
CA TRP A 94 -11.06 -1.06 -15.04
C TRP A 94 -11.92 0.06 -15.64
N PRO A 95 -11.81 0.44 -16.94
CA PRO A 95 -12.70 1.43 -17.55
C PRO A 95 -14.17 1.02 -17.55
N GLU A 96 -14.47 -0.29 -17.56
CA GLU A 96 -15.83 -0.81 -17.49
C GLU A 96 -16.52 -0.47 -16.17
N VAL A 97 -15.77 -0.44 -15.08
CA VAL A 97 -16.29 0.01 -13.78
C VAL A 97 -16.83 1.44 -13.87
N GLY A 98 -16.11 2.34 -14.53
CA GLY A 98 -16.56 3.72 -14.73
C GLY A 98 -17.77 3.84 -15.66
N ARG A 99 -17.96 2.90 -16.58
CA ARG A 99 -19.18 2.85 -17.44
C ARG A 99 -20.40 2.37 -16.66
N ARG A 100 -20.23 1.45 -15.71
CA ARG A 100 -21.32 0.91 -14.88
C ARG A 100 -21.70 1.85 -13.73
N ASP A 101 -20.75 2.66 -13.29
CA ASP A 101 -20.90 3.55 -12.14
C ASP A 101 -20.42 4.96 -12.50
N PRO A 102 -21.33 5.94 -12.68
CA PRO A 102 -20.98 7.30 -13.06
C PRO A 102 -20.08 8.03 -12.05
N VAL A 103 -20.18 7.72 -10.76
CA VAL A 103 -19.30 8.29 -9.72
C VAL A 103 -17.88 7.81 -9.95
N MET A 104 -17.71 6.51 -10.24
CA MET A 104 -16.40 5.95 -10.57
C MET A 104 -15.87 6.44 -11.90
N GLY A 105 -16.75 6.65 -12.91
CA GLY A 105 -16.38 7.27 -14.18
C GLY A 105 -15.81 8.67 -14.00
N GLY A 106 -16.44 9.47 -13.15
CA GLY A 106 -15.92 10.78 -12.73
C GLY A 106 -14.59 10.69 -11.98
N ALA A 107 -14.42 9.70 -11.10
CA ALA A 107 -13.17 9.48 -10.38
C ALA A 107 -12.02 9.06 -11.32
N GLN A 108 -12.26 8.17 -12.26
CA GLN A 108 -11.29 7.75 -13.28
C GLN A 108 -10.85 8.92 -14.17
N ALA A 109 -11.78 9.79 -14.54
CA ALA A 109 -11.47 10.98 -15.34
C ALA A 109 -10.60 12.00 -14.60
N ARG A 110 -10.77 12.14 -13.29
CA ARG A 110 -9.99 13.05 -12.43
C ARG A 110 -8.62 12.50 -12.05
N LEU A 111 -8.46 11.18 -12.02
CA LEU A 111 -7.23 10.47 -11.69
C LEU A 111 -6.84 9.50 -12.81
N PRO A 112 -6.55 10.04 -14.04
CA PRO A 112 -6.36 9.21 -15.22
C PRO A 112 -5.16 8.28 -15.04
N GLY A 113 -5.40 6.98 -15.25
CA GLY A 113 -4.37 5.96 -15.15
C GLY A 113 -3.81 5.72 -13.75
N LEU A 114 -4.47 6.22 -12.70
CA LEU A 114 -4.07 5.90 -11.33
C LEU A 114 -4.14 4.39 -11.10
N ARG A 115 -3.01 3.82 -10.72
CA ARG A 115 -2.92 2.51 -10.09
C ARG A 115 -2.58 2.70 -8.61
N PRO A 116 -3.36 2.15 -7.68
CA PRO A 116 -3.09 2.32 -6.26
C PRO A 116 -1.70 1.81 -5.88
N CYS A 117 -0.84 2.70 -5.38
CA CYS A 117 0.38 2.30 -4.72
C CYS A 117 0.06 1.99 -3.26
N GLY A 118 0.53 0.85 -2.77
CA GLY A 118 0.33 0.43 -1.39
C GLY A 118 1.50 0.77 -0.47
N PHE A 119 1.71 -0.09 0.52
CA PHE A 119 3.00 -0.25 1.21
C PHE A 119 3.87 -1.23 0.42
N HIS A 120 5.18 -1.24 0.66
CA HIS A 120 6.06 -2.18 -0.02
C HIS A 120 5.77 -3.63 0.37
N SER A 121 5.28 -3.85 1.59
CA SER A 121 4.90 -5.18 2.09
C SER A 121 3.77 -5.13 3.11
N PRO A 122 3.07 -6.25 3.36
CA PRO A 122 2.14 -6.39 4.49
C PRO A 122 2.81 -6.13 5.83
N TYR A 123 4.09 -6.49 5.99
CA TYR A 123 4.87 -6.20 7.17
C TYR A 123 4.99 -4.70 7.45
N GLU A 124 5.31 -3.88 6.43
CA GLU A 124 5.37 -2.42 6.59
C GLU A 124 3.99 -1.83 6.89
N ALA A 125 2.93 -2.33 6.23
CA ALA A 125 1.56 -1.91 6.50
C ALA A 125 1.13 -2.23 7.93
N ALA A 126 1.41 -3.45 8.41
CA ALA A 126 1.13 -3.87 9.78
C ALA A 126 1.91 -3.02 10.81
N SER A 127 3.19 -2.78 10.54
CA SER A 127 4.03 -1.92 11.37
C SER A 127 3.48 -0.49 11.44
N TRP A 128 3.03 0.07 10.30
CA TRP A 128 2.38 1.38 10.27
C TRP A 128 1.12 1.41 11.13
N THR A 129 0.27 0.39 11.07
CA THR A 129 -0.96 0.35 11.87
C THR A 129 -0.66 0.37 13.37
N VAL A 130 0.40 -0.33 13.80
CA VAL A 130 0.86 -0.31 15.21
C VAL A 130 1.39 1.08 15.58
N LEU A 131 2.23 1.69 14.74
CA LEU A 131 2.81 3.01 15.01
C LEU A 131 1.73 4.09 15.11
N SER A 132 0.70 4.03 14.26
CA SER A 132 -0.37 5.03 14.19
C SER A 132 -1.44 4.90 15.27
N GLN A 133 -1.49 3.79 16.03
CA GLN A 133 -2.48 3.62 17.10
C GLN A 133 -2.50 4.79 18.07
N ARG A 134 -3.67 5.44 18.21
CA ARG A 134 -3.92 6.56 19.14
C ARG A 134 -2.96 7.76 18.95
N LEU A 135 -2.45 7.94 17.75
CA LEU A 135 -1.61 9.07 17.37
C LEU A 135 -2.21 9.79 16.16
N ARG A 136 -1.89 11.07 16.00
CA ARG A 136 -2.10 11.78 14.74
C ARG A 136 -1.16 11.21 13.67
N ILE A 137 -1.58 11.25 12.41
CA ILE A 137 -0.81 10.71 11.29
C ILE A 137 0.60 11.31 11.24
N SER A 138 0.74 12.62 11.46
CA SER A 138 2.06 13.30 11.50
C SER A 138 2.99 12.78 12.61
N GLN A 139 2.44 12.46 13.79
CA GLN A 139 3.21 11.89 14.89
C GLN A 139 3.66 10.45 14.57
N ALA A 140 2.77 9.65 13.97
CA ALA A 140 3.08 8.29 13.54
C ALA A 140 4.14 8.28 12.43
N ALA A 141 4.03 9.19 11.46
CA ALA A 141 5.01 9.35 10.39
C ALA A 141 6.40 9.71 10.95
N ARG A 142 6.46 10.58 11.94
CA ARG A 142 7.71 10.91 12.64
C ARG A 142 8.32 9.69 13.34
N LEU A 143 7.52 8.91 14.07
CA LEU A 143 8.00 7.67 14.69
C LEU A 143 8.54 6.67 13.64
N ARG A 144 7.86 6.55 12.49
CA ARG A 144 8.34 5.71 11.39
C ARG A 144 9.69 6.20 10.87
N THR A 145 9.84 7.50 10.64
CA THR A 145 11.11 8.09 10.20
C THR A 145 12.24 7.87 11.22
N GLU A 146 11.96 8.03 12.50
CA GLU A 146 12.92 7.77 13.58
C GLU A 146 13.34 6.29 13.63
N LEU A 147 12.39 5.35 13.41
CA LEU A 147 12.69 3.92 13.32
C LEU A 147 13.58 3.60 12.11
N ILE A 148 13.28 4.17 10.95
CA ILE A 148 14.09 3.98 9.74
C ILE A 148 15.50 4.55 9.96
N ALA A 149 15.63 5.74 10.50
CA ALA A 149 16.93 6.37 10.76
C ALA A 149 17.80 5.58 11.75
N ARG A 150 17.17 4.95 12.74
CA ARG A 150 17.89 4.24 13.81
C ARG A 150 18.16 2.77 13.51
N TYR A 151 17.26 2.10 12.81
CA TYR A 151 17.26 0.65 12.67
C TYR A 151 17.12 0.19 11.21
N GLY A 152 16.83 1.08 10.28
CA GLY A 152 16.71 0.78 8.86
C GLY A 152 18.06 0.66 8.17
N GLN A 153 18.02 0.23 6.91
CA GLN A 153 19.20 0.14 6.04
C GLN A 153 19.02 1.12 4.88
N ASP A 154 19.78 2.22 4.88
CA ASP A 154 19.80 3.23 3.79
C ASP A 154 18.40 3.62 3.29
N GLY A 155 17.51 4.00 4.21
CA GLY A 155 16.15 4.44 3.91
C GLY A 155 15.09 3.34 3.85
N ALA A 156 15.45 2.06 3.81
CA ALA A 156 14.50 0.96 3.93
C ALA A 156 13.94 0.86 5.36
N PHE A 157 12.69 0.45 5.49
CA PHE A 157 12.10 0.13 6.80
C PHE A 157 12.87 -1.02 7.45
N PRO A 158 13.06 -1.03 8.79
CA PRO A 158 13.85 -2.06 9.46
C PRO A 158 13.39 -3.47 9.14
N ALA A 159 14.32 -4.37 8.83
CA ALA A 159 14.02 -5.79 8.65
C ALA A 159 13.41 -6.40 9.93
N PRO A 160 12.53 -7.40 9.84
CA PRO A 160 11.82 -7.95 11.00
C PRO A 160 12.75 -8.39 12.14
N ARG A 161 13.86 -9.06 11.81
CA ARG A 161 14.85 -9.51 12.83
C ARG A 161 15.40 -8.36 13.68
N THR A 162 15.53 -7.18 13.10
CA THR A 162 16.01 -5.98 13.82
C THR A 162 15.01 -5.51 14.87
N LEU A 163 13.71 -5.65 14.61
CA LEU A 163 12.65 -5.23 15.54
C LEU A 163 12.40 -6.25 16.67
N LEU A 164 13.00 -7.43 16.63
CA LEU A 164 12.96 -8.40 17.73
C LEU A 164 13.91 -8.01 18.89
N GLY A 165 14.86 -7.14 18.63
CA GLY A 165 15.84 -6.67 19.62
C GLY A 165 15.21 -5.96 20.83
N PRO A 166 15.92 -5.83 21.93
CA PRO A 166 15.45 -5.13 23.14
C PRO A 166 15.38 -3.61 22.90
N GLY A 167 14.40 -2.96 23.54
CA GLY A 167 14.44 -1.51 23.76
C GLY A 167 14.20 -0.63 22.54
N LEU A 168 13.14 -0.87 21.76
CA LEU A 168 12.76 0.00 20.65
C LEU A 168 12.43 1.45 21.07
N GLY A 169 12.27 1.72 22.39
CA GLY A 169 12.01 3.07 22.89
C GLY A 169 10.63 3.64 22.50
N LEU A 170 9.68 2.77 22.14
CA LEU A 170 8.37 3.17 21.69
C LEU A 170 7.36 3.30 22.84
N PRO A 171 6.43 4.25 22.78
CA PRO A 171 5.46 4.47 23.85
C PRO A 171 4.44 3.33 23.96
N GLY A 172 4.03 3.02 25.20
CA GLY A 172 3.00 2.03 25.51
C GLY A 172 3.35 0.62 25.01
N ARG A 173 2.38 -0.06 24.41
CA ARG A 173 2.52 -1.44 23.92
C ARG A 173 3.03 -1.55 22.48
N LYS A 174 3.41 -0.44 21.84
CA LYS A 174 3.83 -0.45 20.43
C LYS A 174 5.03 -1.35 20.17
N GLY A 175 6.02 -1.36 21.09
CA GLY A 175 7.18 -2.25 20.98
C GLY A 175 6.81 -3.73 21.04
N GLU A 176 5.86 -4.10 21.91
CA GLU A 176 5.32 -5.46 22.00
C GLU A 176 4.60 -5.87 20.70
N TYR A 177 3.75 -4.99 20.17
CA TYR A 177 3.00 -5.27 18.94
C TYR A 177 3.89 -5.31 17.70
N LEU A 178 4.91 -4.45 17.61
CA LEU A 178 5.88 -4.51 16.52
C LEU A 178 6.71 -5.81 16.54
N ARG A 179 7.03 -6.34 17.72
CA ARG A 179 7.65 -7.68 17.80
C ARG A 179 6.72 -8.75 17.25
N ALA A 180 5.45 -8.76 17.67
CA ALA A 180 4.48 -9.73 17.15
C ALA A 180 4.31 -9.63 15.63
N VAL A 181 4.35 -8.41 15.08
CA VAL A 181 4.33 -8.17 13.62
C VAL A 181 5.61 -8.69 12.97
N ALA A 182 6.76 -8.48 13.57
CA ALA A 182 8.04 -8.97 13.06
C ALA A 182 8.13 -10.51 13.09
N GLU A 183 7.66 -11.15 14.16
CA GLU A 183 7.54 -12.61 14.27
C GLU A 183 6.61 -13.15 13.19
N ALA A 184 5.41 -12.58 13.03
CA ALA A 184 4.46 -12.96 12.01
C ALA A 184 5.00 -12.82 10.57
N ALA A 185 5.84 -11.80 10.32
CA ALA A 185 6.51 -11.63 9.04
C ALA A 185 7.56 -12.71 8.77
N LEU A 186 8.36 -13.07 9.79
CA LEU A 186 9.33 -14.16 9.69
C LEU A 186 8.69 -15.53 9.53
N ASP A 187 7.52 -15.73 10.11
CA ASP A 187 6.73 -16.97 10.01
C ASP A 187 5.92 -17.05 8.71
N GLY A 188 6.01 -16.05 7.81
CA GLY A 188 5.32 -16.00 6.54
C GLY A 188 3.81 -15.69 6.63
N LEU A 189 3.29 -15.31 7.80
CA LEU A 189 1.88 -14.89 7.95
C LEU A 189 1.58 -13.59 7.21
N LEU A 190 2.60 -12.74 7.01
CA LEU A 190 2.53 -11.46 6.34
C LEU A 190 3.22 -11.48 4.96
N ASP A 191 3.26 -12.63 4.29
CA ASP A 191 3.73 -12.73 2.91
C ASP A 191 2.69 -12.15 1.94
N GLY A 192 3.08 -11.17 1.15
CA GLY A 192 2.17 -10.43 0.28
C GLY A 192 1.60 -11.26 -0.87
N ALA A 193 2.39 -12.16 -1.45
CA ALA A 193 1.91 -13.04 -2.52
C ALA A 193 0.92 -14.08 -1.96
N ALA A 194 1.24 -14.69 -0.82
CA ALA A 194 0.35 -15.64 -0.15
C ALA A 194 -0.97 -15.00 0.29
N LEU A 195 -0.94 -13.77 0.84
CA LEU A 195 -2.17 -13.06 1.23
C LEU A 195 -3.03 -12.70 0.02
N ARG A 196 -2.43 -12.33 -1.11
CA ARG A 196 -3.18 -12.03 -2.35
C ARG A 196 -3.78 -13.26 -3.02
N ALA A 197 -3.21 -14.44 -2.82
CA ALA A 197 -3.73 -15.70 -3.35
C ALA A 197 -5.00 -16.19 -2.60
N LEU A 198 -5.26 -15.66 -1.41
CA LEU A 198 -6.46 -15.98 -0.63
C LEU A 198 -7.64 -15.11 -1.05
N ASP A 199 -8.86 -15.58 -0.73
CA ASP A 199 -10.02 -14.68 -0.66
C ASP A 199 -9.72 -13.54 0.31
N PRO A 200 -10.06 -12.28 -0.02
CA PRO A 200 -9.74 -11.13 0.83
C PRO A 200 -10.25 -11.25 2.27
N GLY A 201 -11.43 -11.85 2.49
CA GLY A 201 -11.97 -12.09 3.82
C GLY A 201 -11.14 -13.11 4.61
N GLN A 202 -10.70 -14.17 3.97
CA GLN A 202 -9.80 -15.18 4.57
C GLN A 202 -8.42 -14.57 4.90
N ALA A 203 -7.87 -13.75 3.99
CA ALA A 203 -6.62 -13.05 4.22
C ALA A 203 -6.72 -12.11 5.42
N ILE A 204 -7.81 -11.33 5.53
CA ILE A 204 -8.07 -10.43 6.66
C ILE A 204 -8.17 -11.23 7.98
N GLN A 205 -8.91 -12.33 8.00
CA GLN A 205 -9.01 -13.20 9.19
C GLN A 205 -7.64 -13.76 9.62
N ARG A 206 -6.80 -14.15 8.64
CA ARG A 206 -5.44 -14.62 8.91
C ARG A 206 -4.59 -13.52 9.56
N VAL A 207 -4.64 -12.30 9.05
CA VAL A 207 -3.87 -11.16 9.58
C VAL A 207 -4.36 -10.75 10.97
N GLN A 208 -5.65 -10.89 11.28
CA GLN A 208 -6.21 -10.60 12.61
C GLN A 208 -5.65 -11.50 13.73
N GLN A 209 -5.05 -12.62 13.40
CA GLN A 209 -4.39 -13.49 14.38
C GLN A 209 -3.11 -12.85 14.96
N VAL A 210 -2.55 -11.86 14.27
CA VAL A 210 -1.35 -11.17 14.72
C VAL A 210 -1.69 -10.21 15.87
N LYS A 211 -1.04 -10.39 17.00
CA LYS A 211 -1.28 -9.58 18.19
C LYS A 211 -1.10 -8.08 17.93
N GLY A 212 -2.11 -7.31 18.25
CA GLY A 212 -2.12 -5.86 18.07
C GLY A 212 -2.75 -5.38 16.77
N LEU A 213 -3.16 -6.29 15.86
CA LEU A 213 -3.86 -5.98 14.62
C LEU A 213 -5.36 -6.26 14.77
N GLY A 214 -6.16 -5.19 14.86
CA GLY A 214 -7.62 -5.27 14.84
C GLY A 214 -8.19 -5.31 13.40
N PRO A 215 -9.54 -5.32 13.24
CA PRO A 215 -10.19 -5.43 11.92
C PRO A 215 -9.70 -4.39 10.91
N PHE A 216 -9.71 -3.11 11.24
CA PHE A 216 -9.22 -2.03 10.37
C PHE A 216 -7.75 -2.24 9.97
N ALA A 217 -6.89 -2.65 10.93
CA ALA A 217 -5.48 -2.90 10.65
C ALA A 217 -5.29 -4.06 9.67
N ALA A 218 -6.03 -5.14 9.86
CA ALA A 218 -5.97 -6.31 8.99
C ALA A 218 -6.45 -6.00 7.57
N GLU A 219 -7.52 -5.20 7.42
CA GLU A 219 -7.95 -4.70 6.12
C GLU A 219 -6.86 -3.87 5.45
N LEU A 220 -6.25 -2.92 6.16
CA LEU A 220 -5.16 -2.11 5.60
C LEU A 220 -4.00 -2.97 5.15
N VAL A 221 -3.61 -3.98 5.93
CA VAL A 221 -2.52 -4.91 5.60
C VAL A 221 -2.81 -5.68 4.32
N VAL A 222 -4.01 -6.23 4.16
CA VAL A 222 -4.38 -7.01 2.98
C VAL A 222 -4.59 -6.12 1.76
N LEU A 223 -5.35 -5.02 1.91
CA LEU A 223 -5.76 -4.19 0.79
C LEU A 223 -4.66 -3.23 0.32
N ARG A 224 -3.78 -2.80 1.23
CA ARG A 224 -2.74 -1.81 0.94
C ARG A 224 -1.32 -2.34 1.15
N GLY A 225 -1.13 -3.37 1.96
CA GLY A 225 0.15 -4.05 2.15
C GLY A 225 0.37 -5.16 1.11
N ALA A 226 -0.55 -6.11 1.01
CA ALA A 226 -0.54 -7.10 -0.06
C ALA A 226 -1.08 -6.52 -1.38
N ASN A 227 -1.68 -5.35 -1.34
CA ASN A 227 -2.25 -4.62 -2.48
C ASN A 227 -3.29 -5.46 -3.26
N ALA A 228 -4.18 -6.15 -2.52
CA ALA A 228 -5.26 -6.96 -3.09
C ALA A 228 -6.27 -6.08 -3.84
N PRO A 229 -6.55 -6.32 -5.15
CA PRO A 229 -7.31 -5.37 -5.97
C PRO A 229 -8.81 -5.34 -5.67
N ASP A 230 -9.38 -6.44 -5.19
CA ASP A 230 -10.85 -6.62 -5.04
C ASP A 230 -11.31 -6.91 -3.60
N GLY A 231 -10.66 -6.36 -2.60
CA GLY A 231 -11.17 -6.37 -1.23
C GLY A 231 -12.03 -5.16 -0.91
N LEU A 232 -12.88 -5.27 0.10
CA LEU A 232 -13.75 -4.18 0.56
C LEU A 232 -13.27 -3.68 1.93
N PRO A 233 -12.89 -2.39 2.08
CA PRO A 233 -12.54 -1.82 3.37
C PRO A 233 -13.81 -1.49 4.16
N GLY A 234 -14.23 -2.43 5.02
CA GLY A 234 -15.48 -2.33 5.79
C GLY A 234 -15.37 -1.53 7.09
N HIS A 235 -14.16 -1.12 7.48
CA HIS A 235 -13.91 -0.43 8.75
C HIS A 235 -13.28 0.97 8.52
N GLU A 236 -13.62 1.65 7.43
CA GLU A 236 -13.08 2.97 7.11
C GLU A 236 -14.19 4.05 7.13
N PRO A 237 -14.44 4.75 8.27
CA PRO A 237 -15.51 5.73 8.38
C PRO A 237 -15.46 6.87 7.38
N GLN A 238 -14.27 7.23 6.90
CA GLN A 238 -14.09 8.27 5.90
C GLN A 238 -14.58 7.83 4.51
N LEU A 239 -14.49 6.54 4.21
CA LEU A 239 -15.06 5.99 2.99
C LEU A 239 -16.58 5.95 3.07
N ASP A 240 -17.14 5.54 4.21
CA ASP A 240 -18.60 5.56 4.43
C ASP A 240 -19.17 6.98 4.27
N ALA A 241 -18.47 7.98 4.83
CA ALA A 241 -18.85 9.38 4.65
C ALA A 241 -18.79 9.81 3.19
N GLU A 242 -17.78 9.36 2.44
CA GLU A 242 -17.65 9.65 1.00
C GLU A 242 -18.77 8.97 0.18
N ILE A 243 -19.13 7.73 0.53
CA ILE A 243 -20.27 7.04 -0.11
C ILE A 243 -21.56 7.83 0.08
N CYS A 244 -21.85 8.25 1.32
CA CYS A 244 -23.05 9.06 1.61
C CYS A 244 -23.04 10.38 0.80
N GLU A 245 -21.89 11.02 0.65
CA GLU A 245 -21.75 12.28 -0.08
C GLU A 245 -21.91 12.13 -1.59
N GLN A 246 -21.36 11.07 -2.20
CA GLN A 246 -21.34 10.87 -3.65
C GLN A 246 -22.58 10.14 -4.18
N TYR A 247 -23.15 9.22 -3.41
CA TYR A 247 -24.29 8.39 -3.83
C TYR A 247 -25.60 8.81 -3.15
N GLY A 248 -25.54 9.68 -2.15
CA GLY A 248 -26.68 10.12 -1.37
C GLY A 248 -26.96 9.30 -0.12
N PRO A 249 -27.79 9.85 0.78
CA PRO A 249 -28.15 9.17 2.02
C PRO A 249 -28.95 7.89 1.73
N GLY A 250 -28.62 6.80 2.44
CA GLY A 250 -29.27 5.49 2.30
C GLY A 250 -28.50 4.50 1.44
N HIS A 251 -27.47 4.92 0.74
CA HIS A 251 -26.55 3.98 0.05
C HIS A 251 -25.45 3.51 1.02
N THR A 252 -25.15 2.23 0.96
CA THR A 252 -24.08 1.62 1.73
C THR A 252 -22.88 1.26 0.83
N LEU A 253 -21.67 1.24 1.42
CA LEU A 253 -20.48 0.79 0.72
C LEU A 253 -20.65 -0.63 0.15
N ALA A 254 -21.31 -1.53 0.90
CA ALA A 254 -21.54 -2.91 0.49
C ALA A 254 -22.40 -2.99 -0.80
N GLU A 255 -23.43 -2.16 -0.93
CA GLU A 255 -24.30 -2.11 -2.10
C GLU A 255 -23.60 -1.51 -3.32
N VAL A 256 -23.06 -0.29 -3.20
CA VAL A 256 -22.45 0.40 -4.34
C VAL A 256 -21.22 -0.33 -4.87
N SER A 257 -20.44 -0.98 -3.99
CA SER A 257 -19.22 -1.68 -4.36
C SER A 257 -19.42 -2.93 -5.21
N GLN A 258 -20.65 -3.42 -5.37
CA GLN A 258 -20.91 -4.55 -6.26
C GLN A 258 -20.63 -4.19 -7.72
N ALA A 259 -20.88 -2.93 -8.10
CA ALA A 259 -20.56 -2.42 -9.43
C ALA A 259 -19.06 -2.28 -9.70
N TRP A 260 -18.22 -2.29 -8.66
CA TRP A 260 -16.77 -2.08 -8.77
C TRP A 260 -15.96 -3.35 -8.99
N ARG A 261 -16.58 -4.53 -8.87
CA ARG A 261 -15.87 -5.80 -9.07
C ARG A 261 -15.26 -5.88 -10.48
N PRO A 262 -14.04 -6.42 -10.59
CA PRO A 262 -13.16 -7.01 -9.56
C PRO A 262 -12.11 -6.02 -8.99
N TYR A 263 -12.43 -4.73 -8.85
CA TYR A 263 -11.50 -3.67 -8.46
C TYR A 263 -12.01 -2.84 -7.27
N ARG A 264 -12.68 -3.47 -6.30
CA ARG A 264 -13.29 -2.76 -5.15
C ARG A 264 -12.28 -1.97 -4.32
N THR A 265 -11.08 -2.51 -4.09
CA THR A 265 -10.01 -1.77 -3.42
C THR A 265 -9.58 -0.54 -4.23
N TRP A 266 -9.45 -0.69 -5.56
CA TRP A 266 -9.06 0.43 -6.42
C TRP A 266 -10.10 1.55 -6.40
N ALA A 267 -11.38 1.20 -6.50
CA ALA A 267 -12.48 2.16 -6.41
C ALA A 267 -12.47 2.91 -5.09
N ALA A 268 -12.34 2.19 -3.97
CA ALA A 268 -12.22 2.78 -2.64
C ALA A 268 -11.03 3.75 -2.55
N VAL A 269 -9.86 3.39 -3.10
CA VAL A 269 -8.68 4.26 -3.13
C VAL A 269 -8.92 5.51 -3.96
N HIS A 270 -9.58 5.41 -5.13
CA HIS A 270 -9.92 6.58 -5.94
C HIS A 270 -10.81 7.56 -5.18
N LEU A 271 -11.87 7.07 -4.55
CA LEU A 271 -12.77 7.91 -3.75
C LEU A 271 -12.03 8.55 -2.57
N ARG A 272 -11.20 7.79 -1.86
CA ARG A 272 -10.40 8.33 -0.76
C ARG A 272 -9.37 9.36 -1.21
N ALA A 273 -8.73 9.17 -2.36
CA ALA A 273 -7.79 10.13 -2.93
C ALA A 273 -8.49 11.45 -3.29
N LEU A 274 -9.66 11.38 -3.91
CA LEU A 274 -10.45 12.57 -4.26
C LEU A 274 -10.99 13.29 -3.04
N ARG A 275 -11.49 12.55 -2.03
CA ARG A 275 -11.88 13.13 -0.75
C ARG A 275 -10.71 13.87 -0.10
N GLN A 276 -9.55 13.25 -0.05
CA GLN A 276 -8.33 13.86 0.50
C GLN A 276 -7.97 15.17 -0.22
N GLN A 277 -8.03 15.20 -1.55
CA GLN A 277 -7.78 16.42 -2.34
C GLN A 277 -8.78 17.53 -2.01
N ARG A 278 -10.04 17.18 -1.74
CA ARG A 278 -11.11 18.13 -1.41
C ARG A 278 -11.04 18.63 0.02
N THR A 279 -10.77 17.74 0.98
CA THR A 279 -10.88 18.05 2.42
C THR A 279 -9.56 18.34 3.11
N GLY A 280 -8.44 17.88 2.57
CA GLY A 280 -7.11 18.01 3.19
C GLY A 280 -6.94 17.19 4.49
N GLU A 281 -7.75 16.17 4.72
CA GLU A 281 -7.79 15.41 6.00
C GLU A 281 -6.45 14.79 6.43
N ILE A 282 -5.60 14.38 5.49
CA ILE A 282 -4.28 13.76 5.78
C ILE A 282 -3.19 14.83 5.97
N ALA A 283 -3.34 15.99 5.34
CA ALA A 283 -2.31 17.05 5.38
C ALA A 283 -2.15 17.71 6.77
N GLY A 284 -2.82 17.18 7.80
CA GLY A 284 -2.60 17.53 9.20
C GLY A 284 -3.16 18.91 9.55
N ARG A 285 -4.42 18.98 9.87
CA ARG A 285 -4.94 20.02 10.77
C ARG A 285 -4.73 19.61 12.22
#